data_18b785e5d722b8340bad3614b3c314e3
#
_entry.id   18b785e5d722b8340bad3614b3c314e3
#
_cell.length_a   1.000
_cell.length_b   1.000
_cell.length_c   1.000
_cell.angle_alpha   90.00
_cell.angle_beta   90.00
_cell.angle_gamma   90.00
#
_symmetry.space_group_name_H-M   'P 1'
#
loop_
_entity.id
_entity.type
_entity.pdbx_description
1 polymer ?
#
loop_
_entity_poly.entity_id
_entity_poly.type
_entity_poly.pdbx_seq_one_letter_code
_entity_poly.pdbx_strand_id
1 'polypeptide(L)'
;MGLFDKLTGTKRPADGVAPRAAEEVQAALLGLNSPDVPYVIRDGGAEGTEADLVAEWRVLEPAWRTFFLRTQLSRTFKVHMRLVPEKGEVRALDQQFEVDWVGDTPRLALSSESQRGQVKTVSKRWSLGGGEDGSREETFSFDSDDLKGPLQSVVLKSGWTWRGVITGKL
;
A
#
# COMPACT_ATOMS: atom_id res chain seq x y z
N MET A 1 -19.98 -7.06 -11.10
CA MET A 1 -18.98 -7.46 -10.11
C MET A 1 -19.41 -8.74 -9.43
N GLY A 2 -18.58 -9.76 -9.51
CA GLY A 2 -18.83 -11.02 -8.85
C GLY A 2 -18.60 -10.95 -7.34
N LEU A 3 -19.22 -11.84 -6.59
CA LEU A 3 -19.00 -11.99 -5.16
C LEU A 3 -17.52 -12.20 -4.84
N PHE A 4 -16.80 -12.94 -5.69
CA PHE A 4 -15.38 -13.22 -5.55
C PHE A 4 -14.55 -11.93 -5.65
N ASP A 5 -14.88 -11.02 -6.56
CA ASP A 5 -14.19 -9.73 -6.70
C ASP A 5 -14.31 -8.88 -5.42
N LYS A 6 -15.46 -8.96 -4.74
CA LYS A 6 -15.65 -8.26 -3.46
C LYS A 6 -14.78 -8.85 -2.35
N LEU A 7 -14.67 -10.17 -2.31
CA LEU A 7 -13.87 -10.87 -1.31
C LEU A 7 -12.37 -10.60 -1.47
N THR A 8 -11.90 -10.50 -2.70
CA THR A 8 -10.48 -10.27 -3.01
C THR A 8 -10.11 -8.79 -3.10
N GLY A 9 -11.10 -7.89 -3.10
CA GLY A 9 -10.87 -6.47 -3.35
C GLY A 9 -10.47 -6.17 -4.78
N THR A 10 -10.82 -7.04 -5.72
CA THR A 10 -10.52 -6.87 -7.15
C THR A 10 -11.34 -5.73 -7.73
N LYS A 11 -10.66 -4.85 -8.47
CA LYS A 11 -11.28 -3.71 -9.16
C LYS A 11 -10.92 -3.75 -10.64
N ARG A 12 -11.89 -3.41 -11.49
CA ARG A 12 -11.73 -3.42 -12.95
C ARG A 12 -11.76 -2.00 -13.49
N PRO A 13 -11.01 -1.73 -14.59
CA PRO A 13 -11.05 -0.40 -15.22
C PRO A 13 -12.43 -0.11 -15.80
N ALA A 14 -12.71 1.18 -15.99
CA ALA A 14 -13.91 1.61 -16.70
C ALA A 14 -13.91 1.11 -18.15
N ASP A 15 -15.10 0.90 -18.71
CA ASP A 15 -15.23 0.50 -20.09
C ASP A 15 -14.62 1.54 -21.04
N GLY A 16 -13.92 1.08 -22.06
CA GLY A 16 -13.32 1.93 -23.07
C GLY A 16 -11.94 2.48 -22.74
N VAL A 17 -11.38 2.20 -21.56
CA VAL A 17 -10.00 2.58 -21.24
C VAL A 17 -9.05 1.58 -21.89
N ALA A 18 -8.25 2.05 -22.85
CA ALA A 18 -7.26 1.22 -23.51
C ALA A 18 -6.11 0.86 -22.56
N PRO A 19 -5.70 -0.42 -22.48
CA PRO A 19 -4.62 -0.82 -21.61
C PRO A 19 -3.28 -0.27 -22.10
N ARG A 20 -2.50 0.28 -21.17
CA ARG A 20 -1.14 0.77 -21.44
C ARG A 20 -0.14 -0.38 -21.36
N ALA A 21 1.07 -0.15 -21.88
CA ALA A 21 2.17 -1.08 -21.76
C ALA A 21 2.60 -1.29 -20.30
N ALA A 22 3.12 -2.46 -19.97
CA ALA A 22 3.55 -2.79 -18.62
C ALA A 22 4.58 -1.80 -18.06
N GLU A 23 5.52 -1.36 -18.89
CA GLU A 23 6.53 -0.38 -18.52
C GLU A 23 5.91 0.97 -18.13
N GLU A 24 4.85 1.38 -18.82
CA GLU A 24 4.12 2.61 -18.51
C GLU A 24 3.35 2.48 -17.19
N VAL A 25 2.75 1.32 -16.92
CA VAL A 25 2.06 1.05 -15.66
C VAL A 25 3.05 1.07 -14.49
N GLN A 26 4.19 0.41 -14.66
CA GLN A 26 5.24 0.40 -13.65
C GLN A 26 5.78 1.80 -13.38
N ALA A 27 6.07 2.57 -14.42
CA ALA A 27 6.54 3.94 -14.29
C ALA A 27 5.51 4.84 -13.60
N ALA A 28 4.23 4.65 -13.90
CA ALA A 28 3.14 5.42 -13.28
C ALA A 28 3.00 5.09 -11.78
N LEU A 29 3.16 3.82 -11.40
CA LEU A 29 3.16 3.41 -10.00
C LEU A 29 4.35 4.01 -9.24
N LEU A 30 5.55 3.91 -9.81
CA LEU A 30 6.75 4.53 -9.22
C LEU A 30 6.64 6.06 -9.16
N GLY A 31 5.90 6.66 -10.07
CA GLY A 31 5.63 8.09 -10.09
C GLY A 31 4.79 8.61 -8.92
N LEU A 32 4.15 7.72 -8.15
CA LEU A 32 3.47 8.08 -6.92
C LEU A 32 4.45 8.45 -5.79
N ASN A 33 5.70 8.05 -5.90
CA ASN A 33 6.71 8.37 -4.90
C ASN A 33 6.92 9.88 -4.81
N SER A 34 6.86 10.40 -3.59
CA SER A 34 7.11 11.80 -3.28
C SER A 34 7.63 11.89 -1.84
N PRO A 35 8.51 12.84 -1.51
CA PRO A 35 8.95 13.03 -0.14
C PRO A 35 7.81 13.44 0.81
N ASP A 36 6.70 13.93 0.25
CA ASP A 36 5.57 14.44 1.04
C ASP A 36 4.55 13.36 1.40
N VAL A 37 4.67 12.15 0.85
CA VAL A 37 3.74 11.05 1.14
C VAL A 37 4.36 10.05 2.12
N PRO A 38 3.56 9.48 3.05
CA PRO A 38 4.06 8.57 4.09
C PRO A 38 4.31 7.14 3.61
N TYR A 39 4.23 6.89 2.31
CA TYR A 39 4.47 5.59 1.70
C TYR A 39 5.53 5.67 0.62
N VAL A 40 6.08 4.52 0.26
CA VAL A 40 7.06 4.39 -0.82
C VAL A 40 6.77 3.13 -1.63
N ILE A 41 7.00 3.22 -2.93
CA ILE A 41 6.95 2.07 -3.85
C ILE A 41 8.38 1.75 -4.27
N ARG A 42 8.79 0.50 -4.09
CA ARG A 42 10.15 0.02 -4.36
C ARG A 42 10.14 -1.11 -5.37
N ASP A 43 11.28 -1.32 -6.01
CA ASP A 43 11.50 -2.49 -6.86
C ASP A 43 11.52 -3.75 -5.98
N GLY A 44 10.61 -4.68 -6.25
CA GLY A 44 10.50 -5.92 -5.48
C GLY A 44 11.66 -6.88 -5.73
N GLY A 45 12.22 -6.88 -6.92
CA GLY A 45 13.41 -7.69 -7.25
C GLY A 45 14.64 -7.29 -6.44
N ALA A 46 14.82 -5.98 -6.22
CA ALA A 46 15.91 -5.46 -5.38
C ALA A 46 15.76 -5.86 -3.91
N GLU A 47 14.55 -6.12 -3.44
CA GLU A 47 14.25 -6.58 -2.09
C GLU A 47 14.24 -8.12 -1.96
N GLY A 48 14.56 -8.85 -3.03
CA GLY A 48 14.60 -10.32 -3.02
C GLY A 48 13.23 -10.98 -3.00
N THR A 49 12.20 -10.30 -3.48
CA THR A 49 10.84 -10.83 -3.55
C THR A 49 10.49 -11.28 -4.97
N GLU A 50 9.41 -12.08 -5.11
CA GLU A 50 8.86 -12.47 -6.42
C GLU A 50 8.01 -11.36 -7.05
N ALA A 51 7.74 -10.30 -6.30
CA ALA A 51 6.97 -9.15 -6.78
C ALA A 51 7.82 -8.26 -7.67
N ASP A 52 7.18 -7.61 -8.63
CA ASP A 52 7.84 -6.57 -9.44
C ASP A 52 8.00 -5.28 -8.63
N LEU A 53 6.99 -4.92 -7.84
CA LEU A 53 6.98 -3.75 -6.99
C LEU A 53 6.44 -4.08 -5.60
N VAL A 54 6.94 -3.36 -4.60
CA VAL A 54 6.45 -3.44 -3.22
C VAL A 54 6.13 -2.05 -2.73
N ALA A 55 4.91 -1.85 -2.25
CA ALA A 55 4.50 -0.59 -1.62
C ALA A 55 4.38 -0.78 -0.10
N GLU A 56 4.88 0.18 0.65
CA GLU A 56 4.86 0.13 2.12
C GLU A 56 4.80 1.51 2.75
N TRP A 57 4.33 1.58 3.99
CA TRP A 57 4.45 2.78 4.81
C TRP A 57 5.91 3.00 5.19
N ARG A 58 6.33 4.28 5.25
CA ARG A 58 7.74 4.66 5.55
C ARG A 58 8.08 4.60 7.05
N VAL A 59 7.66 3.54 7.72
CA VAL A 59 7.83 3.38 9.16
C VAL A 59 9.31 3.37 9.57
N LEU A 60 10.15 2.74 8.76
CA LEU A 60 11.58 2.59 9.02
C LEU A 60 12.40 3.82 8.61
N GLU A 61 11.85 4.75 7.86
CA GLU A 61 12.58 5.92 7.38
C GLU A 61 12.71 6.99 8.48
N PRO A 62 13.92 7.47 8.77
CA PRO A 62 14.13 8.47 9.81
C PRO A 62 13.29 9.74 9.66
N ALA A 63 13.05 10.18 8.43
CA ALA A 63 12.24 11.37 8.15
C ALA A 63 10.79 11.23 8.63
N TRP A 64 10.26 9.99 8.67
CA TRP A 64 8.89 9.69 9.07
C TRP A 64 8.78 9.03 10.44
N ARG A 65 9.91 8.69 11.05
CA ARG A 65 9.97 7.96 12.33
C ARG A 65 9.20 8.67 13.43
N THR A 66 9.41 9.95 13.62
CA THR A 66 8.74 10.72 14.68
C THR A 66 7.23 10.72 14.49
N PHE A 67 6.79 10.83 13.25
CA PHE A 67 5.36 10.79 12.91
C PHE A 67 4.73 9.45 13.30
N PHE A 68 5.33 8.35 12.87
CA PHE A 68 4.82 7.02 13.18
C PHE A 68 4.94 6.66 14.66
N LEU A 69 5.99 7.17 15.34
CA LEU A 69 6.13 7.00 16.79
C LEU A 69 5.00 7.70 17.54
N ARG A 70 4.66 8.92 17.14
CA ARG A 70 3.55 9.67 17.76
C ARG A 70 2.20 8.99 17.59
N THR A 71 1.99 8.34 16.46
CA THR A 71 0.75 7.60 16.18
C THR A 71 0.73 6.25 16.88
N GLN A 72 1.85 5.81 17.47
CA GLN A 72 2.01 4.48 18.09
C GLN A 72 1.54 3.37 17.17
N LEU A 73 1.91 3.45 15.90
CA LEU A 73 1.55 2.45 14.90
C LEU A 73 2.06 1.08 15.34
N SER A 74 1.15 0.16 15.61
CA SER A 74 1.47 -1.19 16.08
C SER A 74 1.45 -2.25 14.98
N ARG A 75 0.83 -1.92 13.86
CA ARG A 75 0.72 -2.83 12.71
C ARG A 75 0.91 -2.05 11.42
N THR A 76 1.60 -2.69 10.48
CA THR A 76 1.76 -2.16 9.13
C THR A 76 1.64 -3.32 8.15
N PHE A 77 1.61 -3.01 6.86
CA PHE A 77 1.56 -4.03 5.83
C PHE A 77 2.35 -3.58 4.61
N LYS A 78 2.78 -4.54 3.82
CA LYS A 78 3.37 -4.33 2.51
C LYS A 78 2.43 -4.87 1.44
N VAL A 79 2.33 -4.16 0.33
CA VAL A 79 1.57 -4.61 -0.83
C VAL A 79 2.58 -5.08 -1.87
N HIS A 80 2.63 -6.39 -2.09
CA HIS A 80 3.45 -6.99 -3.14
C HIS A 80 2.65 -7.00 -4.43
N MET A 81 3.20 -6.43 -5.49
CA MET A 81 2.53 -6.29 -6.77
C MET A 81 3.30 -6.98 -7.87
N ARG A 82 2.61 -7.76 -8.67
CA ARG A 82 3.14 -8.38 -9.87
C ARG A 82 2.33 -7.93 -11.08
N LEU A 83 3.02 -7.47 -12.11
CA LEU A 83 2.41 -7.08 -13.37
C LEU A 83 2.29 -8.31 -14.26
N VAL A 84 1.07 -8.55 -14.76
CA VAL A 84 0.76 -9.66 -15.67
C VAL A 84 0.25 -9.08 -16.99
N PRO A 85 1.15 -8.72 -17.92
CA PRO A 85 0.76 -8.02 -19.15
C PRO A 85 -0.20 -8.84 -20.05
N GLU A 86 -0.06 -10.15 -20.04
CA GLU A 86 -0.89 -11.05 -20.85
C GLU A 86 -2.36 -10.96 -20.47
N LYS A 87 -2.64 -10.60 -19.23
CA LYS A 87 -4.00 -10.47 -18.69
C LYS A 87 -4.41 -9.02 -18.46
N GLY A 88 -3.48 -8.08 -18.62
CA GLY A 88 -3.72 -6.68 -18.30
C GLY A 88 -4.13 -6.49 -16.84
N GLU A 89 -3.42 -7.15 -15.93
CA GLU A 89 -3.72 -7.06 -14.50
C GLU A 89 -2.47 -6.87 -13.65
N VAL A 90 -2.65 -6.16 -12.54
CA VAL A 90 -1.68 -6.12 -11.44
C VAL A 90 -2.23 -7.01 -10.33
N ARG A 91 -1.49 -8.05 -9.98
CA ARG A 91 -1.82 -8.94 -8.87
C ARG A 91 -1.22 -8.38 -7.59
N ALA A 92 -2.03 -8.22 -6.57
CA ALA A 92 -1.64 -7.59 -5.32
C ALA A 92 -1.86 -8.53 -4.14
N LEU A 93 -0.82 -8.72 -3.35
CA LEU A 93 -0.83 -9.55 -2.16
C LEU A 93 -0.37 -8.71 -0.96
N ASP A 94 -1.19 -8.65 0.07
CA ASP A 94 -0.86 -7.93 1.30
C ASP A 94 -0.13 -8.86 2.27
N GLN A 95 0.91 -8.32 2.88
CA GLN A 95 1.65 -8.98 3.95
C GLN A 95 1.68 -8.08 5.18
N GLN A 96 1.14 -8.58 6.30
CA GLN A 96 1.04 -7.82 7.54
C GLN A 96 2.27 -8.00 8.42
N PHE A 97 2.69 -6.91 9.05
CA PHE A 97 3.78 -6.89 10.03
C PHE A 97 3.30 -6.24 11.33
N GLU A 98 3.85 -6.69 12.44
CA GLU A 98 3.75 -5.99 13.71
C GLU A 98 4.92 -5.00 13.82
N VAL A 99 4.63 -3.82 14.38
CA VAL A 99 5.65 -2.80 14.64
C VAL A 99 5.92 -2.79 16.13
N ASP A 100 7.13 -3.15 16.50
CA ASP A 100 7.61 -3.11 17.87
C ASP A 100 8.56 -1.93 18.05
N TRP A 101 8.23 -1.06 19.00
CA TRP A 101 9.02 0.13 19.29
C TRP A 101 9.97 -0.12 20.44
N VAL A 102 11.28 -0.07 20.13
CA VAL A 102 12.34 -0.10 21.15
C VAL A 102 12.84 1.34 21.29
N GLY A 103 12.29 2.06 22.28
CA GLY A 103 12.48 3.50 22.39
C GLY A 103 11.79 4.21 21.22
N ASP A 104 12.57 4.90 20.38
CA ASP A 104 12.13 5.59 19.18
C ASP A 104 12.41 4.79 17.88
N THR A 105 12.93 3.56 18.02
CA THR A 105 13.34 2.74 16.88
C THR A 105 12.28 1.68 16.59
N PRO A 106 11.68 1.68 15.38
CA PRO A 106 10.72 0.65 15.01
C PRO A 106 11.43 -0.62 14.53
N ARG A 107 10.85 -1.76 14.87
CA ARG A 107 11.23 -3.08 14.36
C ARG A 107 10.01 -3.73 13.75
N LEU A 108 10.16 -4.27 12.56
CA LEU A 108 9.10 -5.01 11.88
C LEU A 108 9.29 -6.50 12.13
N ALA A 109 8.24 -7.14 12.60
CA ALA A 109 8.17 -8.58 12.75
C ALA A 109 6.99 -9.11 11.96
N LEU A 110 7.15 -10.28 11.34
CA LEU A 110 6.01 -10.94 10.72
C LEU A 110 4.96 -11.19 11.80
N SER A 111 3.72 -10.79 11.52
CA SER A 111 2.62 -11.05 12.42
C SER A 111 2.48 -12.56 12.66
N SER A 112 2.32 -12.97 13.91
CA SER A 112 2.08 -14.36 14.24
C SER A 112 0.76 -14.87 13.66
N GLU A 113 -0.13 -13.95 13.34
CA GLU A 113 -1.32 -14.22 12.56
C GLU A 113 -1.06 -14.02 11.07
N SER A 114 0.16 -14.32 10.59
CA SER A 114 0.64 -13.98 9.24
C SER A 114 -0.38 -14.37 8.17
N GLN A 115 -1.35 -13.53 8.04
CA GLN A 115 -2.34 -13.65 7.00
C GLN A 115 -1.78 -12.95 5.78
N ARG A 116 -1.25 -13.73 4.89
CA ARG A 116 -1.11 -13.30 3.52
C ARG A 116 -2.52 -13.24 2.95
N GLY A 117 -2.89 -12.10 2.42
CA GLY A 117 -4.22 -11.94 1.85
C GLY A 117 -4.53 -10.48 1.66
N GLN A 118 -5.79 -10.14 1.80
CA GLN A 118 -6.22 -8.75 1.75
C GLN A 118 -6.37 -8.22 3.17
N VAL A 119 -5.53 -7.27 3.52
CA VAL A 119 -5.57 -6.61 4.83
C VAL A 119 -6.57 -5.47 4.77
N LYS A 120 -7.55 -5.52 5.66
CA LYS A 120 -8.45 -4.40 5.94
C LYS A 120 -8.13 -3.90 7.34
N THR A 121 -7.27 -2.93 7.42
CA THR A 121 -7.00 -2.26 8.68
C THR A 121 -7.74 -0.93 8.70
N VAL A 122 -8.58 -0.76 9.71
CA VAL A 122 -9.15 0.54 10.02
C VAL A 122 -8.22 1.16 11.05
N SER A 123 -7.40 2.09 10.64
CA SER A 123 -6.53 2.80 11.54
C SER A 123 -7.24 4.02 12.10
N LYS A 124 -6.86 4.40 13.31
CA LYS A 124 -7.34 5.61 13.92
C LYS A 124 -6.84 6.83 13.14
N ARG A 125 -7.72 7.80 12.93
CA ARG A 125 -7.32 9.09 12.39
C ARG A 125 -6.55 9.86 13.46
N TRP A 126 -5.40 10.37 13.07
CA TRP A 126 -4.56 11.18 13.93
C TRP A 126 -4.52 12.60 13.39
N SER A 127 -4.75 13.58 14.23
CA SER A 127 -4.53 14.96 13.84
C SER A 127 -3.15 15.41 14.28
N LEU A 128 -2.39 15.94 13.33
CA LEU A 128 -1.11 16.57 13.57
C LEU A 128 -1.31 18.07 13.72
N GLY A 129 -0.81 18.63 14.80
CA GLY A 129 -0.82 20.07 15.01
C GLY A 129 -2.06 20.62 15.67
N GLY A 130 -2.65 19.89 16.62
CA GLY A 130 -3.73 20.39 17.47
C GLY A 130 -3.29 21.53 18.36
N GLY A 131 -3.10 22.70 17.76
CA GLY A 131 -2.98 23.94 18.52
C GLY A 131 -4.37 24.50 18.81
N GLU A 132 -4.56 25.04 20.00
CA GLU A 132 -5.79 25.70 20.41
C GLU A 132 -6.10 26.99 19.60
N ASP A 133 -5.29 27.29 18.60
CA ASP A 133 -5.31 28.54 17.82
C ASP A 133 -5.98 28.42 16.45
N GLY A 134 -6.68 27.33 16.16
CA GLY A 134 -7.43 27.15 14.92
C GLY A 134 -6.56 26.94 13.68
N SER A 135 -5.30 26.57 13.85
CA SER A 135 -4.47 26.11 12.72
C SER A 135 -5.03 24.83 12.14
N ARG A 136 -4.92 24.68 10.82
CA ARG A 136 -5.43 23.52 10.10
C ARG A 136 -4.82 22.24 10.66
N GLU A 137 -5.67 21.40 11.23
CA GLU A 137 -5.28 20.05 11.60
C GLU A 137 -5.11 19.21 10.33
N GLU A 138 -3.88 18.81 10.04
CA GLU A 138 -3.65 17.79 9.04
C GLU A 138 -4.01 16.43 9.65
N THR A 139 -5.09 15.86 9.16
CA THR A 139 -5.54 14.53 9.60
C THR A 139 -4.94 13.49 8.67
N PHE A 140 -4.06 12.65 9.19
CA PHE A 140 -3.55 11.50 8.47
C PHE A 140 -4.30 10.24 8.90
N SER A 141 -4.65 9.44 7.91
CA SER A 141 -5.28 8.14 8.11
C SER A 141 -4.33 7.05 7.61
N PHE A 142 -4.25 5.95 8.36
CA PHE A 142 -3.44 4.80 7.98
C PHE A 142 -4.30 3.59 7.61
N ASP A 143 -5.47 3.84 7.06
CA ASP A 143 -6.30 2.78 6.52
C ASP A 143 -5.60 2.12 5.34
N SER A 144 -5.85 0.83 5.15
CA SER A 144 -5.30 0.10 4.00
C SER A 144 -5.61 0.81 2.68
N ASP A 145 -6.76 1.46 2.58
CA ASP A 145 -7.17 2.19 1.39
C ASP A 145 -6.33 3.46 1.14
N ASP A 146 -5.72 4.04 2.17
CA ASP A 146 -4.85 5.21 2.01
C ASP A 146 -3.54 4.85 1.29
N LEU A 147 -3.10 3.61 1.40
CA LEU A 147 -1.98 3.10 0.62
C LEU A 147 -2.45 2.48 -0.69
N LYS A 148 -3.46 1.63 -0.66
CA LYS A 148 -3.96 0.91 -1.84
C LYS A 148 -4.71 1.81 -2.82
N GLY A 149 -5.43 2.82 -2.32
CA GLY A 149 -6.22 3.72 -3.15
C GLY A 149 -5.44 4.36 -4.28
N PRO A 150 -4.31 5.04 -4.00
CA PRO A 150 -3.46 5.60 -5.05
C PRO A 150 -2.94 4.56 -6.04
N LEU A 151 -2.53 3.37 -5.56
CA LEU A 151 -2.07 2.27 -6.40
C LEU A 151 -3.17 1.77 -7.34
N GLN A 152 -4.34 1.51 -6.80
CA GLN A 152 -5.51 1.07 -7.56
C GLN A 152 -5.91 2.10 -8.61
N SER A 153 -5.91 3.37 -8.24
CA SER A 153 -6.26 4.46 -9.15
C SER A 153 -5.33 4.50 -10.37
N VAL A 154 -4.03 4.35 -10.17
CA VAL A 154 -3.05 4.31 -11.28
C VAL A 154 -3.31 3.10 -12.18
N VAL A 155 -3.51 1.92 -11.59
CA VAL A 155 -3.74 0.69 -12.35
C VAL A 155 -5.02 0.78 -13.20
N LEU A 156 -6.11 1.25 -12.60
CA LEU A 156 -7.40 1.37 -13.31
C LEU A 156 -7.35 2.43 -14.41
N LYS A 157 -6.71 3.57 -14.17
CA LYS A 157 -6.53 4.61 -15.19
C LYS A 157 -5.63 4.17 -16.35
N SER A 158 -4.78 3.18 -16.09
CA SER A 158 -3.94 2.57 -17.11
C SER A 158 -4.67 1.48 -17.93
N GLY A 159 -5.95 1.27 -17.66
CA GLY A 159 -6.75 0.26 -18.36
C GLY A 159 -6.47 -1.17 -17.89
N TRP A 160 -5.88 -1.32 -16.71
CA TRP A 160 -5.55 -2.61 -16.11
C TRP A 160 -6.46 -2.94 -14.94
N THR A 161 -6.61 -4.21 -14.65
CA THR A 161 -7.36 -4.71 -13.49
C THR A 161 -6.46 -4.79 -12.27
N TRP A 162 -6.96 -4.34 -11.12
CA TRP A 162 -6.34 -4.59 -9.83
C TRP A 162 -6.92 -5.89 -9.27
N ARG A 163 -6.12 -6.93 -9.26
CA ARG A 163 -6.55 -8.25 -8.76
C ARG A 163 -5.99 -8.53 -7.38
N GLY A 164 -6.84 -8.56 -6.39
CA GLY A 164 -6.47 -8.97 -5.03
C GLY A 164 -6.23 -10.47 -4.96
N VAL A 165 -5.12 -10.85 -4.33
CA VAL A 165 -4.74 -12.25 -4.12
C VAL A 165 -4.88 -12.56 -2.62
N ILE A 166 -5.61 -13.63 -2.30
CA ILE A 166 -5.87 -14.02 -0.92
C ILE A 166 -5.09 -15.25 -0.46
N THR A 167 -4.44 -15.93 -1.38
CA THR A 167 -3.63 -17.10 -1.07
C THR A 167 -2.20 -16.95 -1.60
N GLY A 168 -1.28 -17.21 -0.76
CA GLY A 168 0.16 -17.28 -0.70
C GLY A 168 1.08 -17.05 -1.90
N LYS A 169 0.61 -16.89 -3.12
CA LYS A 169 1.48 -16.64 -4.27
C LYS A 169 0.92 -15.59 -5.22
N LEU A 170 1.79 -14.73 -5.69
CA LEU A 170 1.49 -13.76 -6.73
C LEU A 170 1.36 -14.43 -8.10
#